data_3928b0d1ee14d78f18dd544bee7e9a6f
#
_entry.id   3928b0d1ee14d78f18dd544bee7e9a6f
#
_cell.length_a   1.000
_cell.length_b   1.000
_cell.length_c   1.000
_cell.angle_alpha   90.00
_cell.angle_beta   90.00
_cell.angle_gamma   90.00
#
_symmetry.space_group_name_H-M   'P 1'
#
loop_
_entity.id
_entity.type
_entity.pdbx_description
1 polymer ?
#
loop_
_entity_poly.entity_id
_entity_poly.type
_entity_poly.pdbx_seq_one_letter_code
_entity_poly.pdbx_strand_id
1 'polypeptide(L)'
;MWNSTLPALPVLLSDNTFVVYWGSFGSPFFIVIMATPSYATSTELDAVNSILMSIGESPVNTLDTQSPEVVIALSTLRQVCREIQSEGWSYNTEYEYPFTLNSQQEVIIPVAVLQLDVNRYKHQDNYDVVRREGKLYDRYNHSFKFTDIEILYCDVVWFYEFADIPQAFRDYITARAARIAAGRMVSDTDTVRILQTDEQLMRALAVEYDTKQSDYNVFNSSDLRNPYTSYKPFQALSR
;
A
#
# COMPACT_ATOMS: atom_id res chain seq x y z
N MET A 1 -14.44 -63.21 4.42
CA MET A 1 -15.13 -61.97 4.00
C MET A 1 -14.52 -60.82 4.80
N TRP A 2 -13.63 -60.08 4.17
CA TRP A 2 -12.97 -58.90 4.78
C TRP A 2 -13.74 -57.68 4.33
N ASN A 3 -14.39 -57.00 5.28
CA ASN A 3 -15.07 -55.73 5.03
C ASN A 3 -14.09 -54.58 5.31
N SER A 4 -13.52 -54.04 4.27
CA SER A 4 -12.63 -52.88 4.32
C SER A 4 -13.51 -51.59 4.25
N THR A 5 -13.86 -51.04 5.40
CA THR A 5 -14.37 -49.67 5.48
C THR A 5 -13.18 -48.74 5.54
N LEU A 6 -12.94 -48.01 4.45
CA LEU A 6 -12.00 -46.90 4.41
C LEU A 6 -12.42 -45.79 5.40
N PRO A 7 -11.47 -45.23 6.14
CA PRO A 7 -11.80 -44.08 7.01
C PRO A 7 -12.19 -42.86 6.16
N ALA A 8 -13.23 -42.17 6.57
CA ALA A 8 -13.71 -40.96 5.92
C ALA A 8 -12.60 -39.91 5.93
N LEU A 9 -12.40 -39.27 4.76
CA LEU A 9 -11.49 -38.15 4.60
C LEU A 9 -11.99 -36.95 5.44
N PRO A 10 -11.10 -36.18 6.08
CA PRO A 10 -11.48 -35.02 6.85
C PRO A 10 -12.02 -33.93 5.95
N VAL A 11 -13.20 -33.43 6.28
CA VAL A 11 -13.78 -32.23 5.65
C VAL A 11 -13.08 -31.00 6.26
N LEU A 12 -12.41 -30.21 5.43
CA LEU A 12 -11.88 -28.91 5.83
C LEU A 12 -13.06 -27.95 6.05
N LEU A 13 -13.36 -27.66 7.29
CA LEU A 13 -14.21 -26.54 7.67
C LEU A 13 -13.32 -25.39 8.14
N SER A 14 -13.56 -24.19 7.62
CA SER A 14 -12.91 -22.95 8.00
C SER A 14 -13.14 -22.65 9.48
N ASP A 15 -12.08 -22.12 10.12
CA ASP A 15 -12.06 -21.52 11.45
C ASP A 15 -12.20 -22.46 12.67
N ASN A 16 -11.05 -22.68 13.34
CA ASN A 16 -10.94 -23.35 14.66
C ASN A 16 -11.52 -24.75 14.75
N THR A 17 -11.16 -25.68 13.87
CA THR A 17 -11.73 -27.01 13.87
C THR A 17 -10.84 -27.98 14.64
N PHE A 18 -11.44 -28.64 15.67
CA PHE A 18 -10.85 -29.81 16.32
C PHE A 18 -11.09 -31.03 15.45
N VAL A 19 -10.02 -31.69 15.01
CA VAL A 19 -10.15 -32.98 14.31
C VAL A 19 -9.94 -34.09 15.34
N VAL A 20 -10.99 -34.89 15.58
CA VAL A 20 -10.93 -36.08 16.45
C VAL A 20 -10.70 -37.29 15.57
N TYR A 21 -9.56 -37.97 15.73
CA TYR A 21 -9.32 -39.30 15.14
C TYR A 21 -9.67 -40.38 16.17
N TRP A 22 -10.49 -41.33 15.77
CA TRP A 22 -10.73 -42.54 16.54
C TRP A 22 -9.67 -43.58 16.18
N GLY A 23 -8.78 -43.90 17.11
CA GLY A 23 -7.84 -45.00 16.93
C GLY A 23 -8.56 -46.34 17.15
N SER A 24 -8.11 -47.40 16.45
CA SER A 24 -8.68 -48.74 16.50
C SER A 24 -8.64 -49.44 17.87
N PHE A 25 -8.14 -48.80 18.92
CA PHE A 25 -7.97 -49.36 20.26
C PHE A 25 -8.73 -48.57 21.33
N GLY A 26 -9.83 -47.98 21.04
CA GLY A 26 -10.81 -47.55 22.08
C GLY A 26 -10.40 -46.41 23.04
N SER A 27 -9.23 -45.81 22.89
CA SER A 27 -8.84 -44.60 23.65
C SER A 27 -8.82 -43.38 22.73
N PRO A 28 -9.50 -42.27 23.12
CA PRO A 28 -9.48 -41.06 22.33
C PRO A 28 -8.08 -40.41 22.44
N PHE A 29 -7.37 -40.35 21.32
CA PHE A 29 -6.17 -39.51 21.19
C PHE A 29 -6.63 -38.09 20.84
N PHE A 30 -6.52 -37.17 21.78
CA PHE A 30 -6.72 -35.74 21.51
C PHE A 30 -5.43 -35.17 20.91
N ILE A 31 -5.40 -35.01 19.60
CA ILE A 31 -4.39 -34.16 18.96
C ILE A 31 -4.91 -32.73 19.10
N VAL A 32 -4.41 -32.01 20.08
CA VAL A 32 -4.57 -30.55 20.13
C VAL A 32 -3.67 -30.00 19.02
N ILE A 33 -4.23 -29.74 17.86
CA ILE A 33 -3.57 -28.90 16.87
C ILE A 33 -3.60 -27.50 17.47
N MET A 34 -2.50 -27.11 18.10
CA MET A 34 -2.28 -25.70 18.42
C MET A 34 -2.36 -24.96 17.09
N ALA A 35 -3.37 -24.10 16.94
CA ALA A 35 -3.40 -23.17 15.84
C ALA A 35 -2.06 -22.43 15.89
N THR A 36 -1.21 -22.64 14.90
CA THR A 36 0.00 -21.82 14.75
C THR A 36 -0.49 -20.39 14.68
N PRO A 37 0.04 -19.48 15.52
CA PRO A 37 -0.34 -18.10 15.39
C PRO A 37 -0.12 -17.70 13.93
N SER A 38 -1.20 -17.37 13.26
CA SER A 38 -1.12 -16.79 11.93
C SER A 38 -0.41 -15.45 12.11
N TYR A 39 0.84 -15.35 11.70
CA TYR A 39 1.53 -14.07 11.55
C TYR A 39 0.93 -13.36 10.33
N ALA A 40 -0.38 -13.14 10.38
CA ALA A 40 -1.06 -12.35 9.38
C ALA A 40 -0.50 -10.92 9.45
N THR A 41 -0.29 -10.36 8.28
CA THR A 41 0.01 -8.92 8.16
C THR A 41 -1.11 -8.12 8.81
N SER A 42 -0.78 -6.96 9.42
CA SER A 42 -1.77 -6.12 10.10
C SER A 42 -2.94 -5.73 9.19
N THR A 43 -4.14 -5.90 9.68
CA THR A 43 -5.36 -5.52 8.97
C THR A 43 -5.72 -4.06 9.21
N GLU A 44 -6.67 -3.51 8.43
CA GLU A 44 -7.20 -2.15 8.67
C GLU A 44 -7.83 -2.06 10.08
N LEU A 45 -8.46 -3.15 10.56
CA LEU A 45 -9.00 -3.24 11.92
C LEU A 45 -7.91 -3.17 12.99
N ASP A 46 -6.80 -3.89 12.80
CA ASP A 46 -5.67 -3.85 13.74
C ASP A 46 -5.05 -2.46 13.81
N ALA A 47 -4.92 -1.79 12.66
CA ALA A 47 -4.42 -0.42 12.59
C ALA A 47 -5.35 0.56 13.31
N VAL A 48 -6.67 0.47 13.10
CA VAL A 48 -7.67 1.29 13.82
C VAL A 48 -7.62 1.02 15.31
N ASN A 49 -7.52 -0.24 15.75
CA ASN A 49 -7.39 -0.58 17.15
C ASN A 49 -6.10 -0.02 17.78
N SER A 50 -4.99 -0.03 17.06
CA SER A 50 -3.75 0.61 17.51
C SER A 50 -3.90 2.11 17.69
N ILE A 51 -4.63 2.78 16.78
CA ILE A 51 -4.95 4.21 16.91
C ILE A 51 -5.83 4.46 18.12
N LEU A 52 -6.89 3.66 18.34
CA LEU A 52 -7.79 3.79 19.49
C LEU A 52 -7.04 3.61 20.80
N MET A 53 -6.21 2.58 20.91
CA MET A 53 -5.38 2.35 22.10
C MET A 53 -4.41 3.50 22.38
N SER A 54 -3.87 4.16 21.35
CA SER A 54 -2.97 5.31 21.52
C SER A 54 -3.63 6.55 22.12
N ILE A 55 -4.96 6.65 22.00
CA ILE A 55 -5.77 7.73 22.58
C ILE A 55 -6.48 7.33 23.88
N GLY A 56 -6.26 6.08 24.34
CA GLY A 56 -6.85 5.55 25.58
C GLY A 56 -8.24 4.95 25.43
N GLU A 57 -8.69 4.74 24.19
CA GLU A 57 -9.97 4.09 23.89
C GLU A 57 -9.84 2.57 23.80
N SER A 58 -10.95 1.87 24.04
CA SER A 58 -10.99 0.41 23.96
C SER A 58 -10.97 -0.07 22.51
N PRO A 59 -10.27 -1.20 22.21
CA PRO A 59 -10.29 -1.78 20.88
C PRO A 59 -11.69 -2.30 20.51
N VAL A 60 -11.98 -2.32 19.22
CA VAL A 60 -13.26 -2.77 18.65
C VAL A 60 -13.06 -4.05 17.84
N ASN A 61 -14.12 -4.85 17.72
CA ASN A 61 -14.09 -6.09 16.95
C ASN A 61 -14.50 -5.91 15.48
N THR A 62 -15.13 -4.78 15.15
CA THR A 62 -15.61 -4.46 13.79
C THR A 62 -15.41 -2.99 13.50
N LEU A 63 -15.22 -2.64 12.24
CA LEU A 63 -15.15 -1.25 11.78
C LEU A 63 -16.54 -0.63 11.61
N ASP A 64 -17.50 -1.07 12.40
CA ASP A 64 -18.86 -0.51 12.36
C ASP A 64 -18.85 0.95 12.86
N THR A 65 -19.47 1.82 12.07
CA THR A 65 -19.35 3.28 12.19
C THR A 65 -20.29 3.89 13.25
N GLN A 66 -20.68 3.15 14.28
CA GLN A 66 -21.55 3.65 15.33
C GLN A 66 -20.80 4.51 16.36
N SER A 67 -19.50 4.25 16.55
CA SER A 67 -18.67 5.03 17.48
C SER A 67 -17.97 6.18 16.74
N PRO A 68 -18.11 7.43 17.20
CA PRO A 68 -17.43 8.59 16.60
C PRO A 68 -15.90 8.45 16.58
N GLU A 69 -15.32 7.83 17.61
CA GLU A 69 -13.88 7.62 17.75
C GLU A 69 -13.37 6.70 16.64
N VAL A 70 -14.08 5.60 16.35
CA VAL A 70 -13.76 4.67 15.26
C VAL A 70 -13.84 5.36 13.90
N VAL A 71 -14.86 6.18 13.67
CA VAL A 71 -15.02 6.96 12.43
C VAL A 71 -13.84 7.91 12.22
N ILE A 72 -13.43 8.62 13.28
CA ILE A 72 -12.30 9.56 13.23
C ILE A 72 -11.00 8.80 12.98
N ALA A 73 -10.76 7.70 13.71
CA ALA A 73 -9.57 6.88 13.53
C ALA A 73 -9.48 6.31 12.11
N LEU A 74 -10.55 5.72 11.60
CA LEU A 74 -10.62 5.15 10.26
C LEU A 74 -10.44 6.20 9.16
N SER A 75 -11.11 7.34 9.28
CA SER A 75 -10.98 8.44 8.31
C SER A 75 -9.56 9.01 8.31
N THR A 76 -8.92 9.13 9.49
CA THR A 76 -7.54 9.59 9.62
C THR A 76 -6.57 8.58 9.02
N LEU A 77 -6.76 7.27 9.28
CA LEU A 77 -5.95 6.21 8.71
C LEU A 77 -6.00 6.25 7.16
N ARG A 78 -7.19 6.35 6.58
CA ARG A 78 -7.39 6.41 5.13
C ARG A 78 -6.84 7.70 4.52
N GLN A 79 -6.92 8.82 5.23
CA GLN A 79 -6.29 10.07 4.81
C GLN A 79 -4.77 9.92 4.75
N VAL A 80 -4.15 9.44 5.83
CA VAL A 80 -2.69 9.25 5.94
C VAL A 80 -2.19 8.22 4.93
N CYS A 81 -2.97 7.16 4.70
CA CYS A 81 -2.66 6.15 3.70
C CYS A 81 -2.50 6.76 2.29
N ARG A 82 -3.40 7.65 1.89
CA ARG A 82 -3.28 8.37 0.60
C ARG A 82 -2.10 9.35 0.59
N GLU A 83 -1.88 10.08 1.68
CA GLU A 83 -0.77 11.04 1.78
C GLU A 83 0.60 10.35 1.62
N ILE A 84 0.83 9.25 2.36
CA ILE A 84 2.11 8.52 2.33
C ILE A 84 2.32 7.87 0.97
N GLN A 85 1.30 7.24 0.38
CA GLN A 85 1.42 6.63 -0.94
C GLN A 85 1.67 7.65 -2.05
N SER A 86 1.17 8.89 -1.88
CA SER A 86 1.44 9.98 -2.83
C SER A 86 2.89 10.46 -2.81
N GLU A 87 3.70 10.10 -1.81
CA GLU A 87 5.13 10.40 -1.80
C GLU A 87 5.89 9.66 -2.94
N GLY A 88 5.34 8.54 -3.44
CA GLY A 88 5.94 7.73 -4.51
C GLY A 88 7.09 6.87 -3.99
N TRP A 89 6.77 5.65 -3.57
CA TRP A 89 7.72 4.67 -3.05
C TRP A 89 8.01 3.59 -4.10
N SER A 90 9.06 2.82 -3.94
CA SER A 90 9.43 1.79 -4.90
C SER A 90 8.33 0.75 -5.13
N TYR A 91 7.55 0.42 -4.09
CA TYR A 91 6.48 -0.58 -4.19
C TYR A 91 5.25 -0.09 -4.97
N ASN A 92 5.01 1.21 -5.07
CA ASN A 92 3.83 1.77 -5.73
C ASN A 92 4.15 2.68 -6.91
N THR A 93 5.42 2.75 -7.33
CA THR A 93 5.86 3.53 -8.50
C THR A 93 6.23 2.59 -9.63
N GLU A 94 5.58 2.75 -10.76
CA GLU A 94 5.90 2.05 -12.00
C GLU A 94 6.43 3.03 -13.03
N TYR A 95 7.58 2.69 -13.58
CA TYR A 95 8.21 3.47 -14.65
C TYR A 95 7.83 2.91 -16.01
N GLU A 96 7.70 3.81 -16.99
CA GLU A 96 7.40 3.44 -18.37
C GLU A 96 6.11 2.60 -18.51
N TYR A 97 5.10 2.86 -17.68
CA TYR A 97 3.81 2.17 -17.79
C TYR A 97 3.12 2.53 -19.10
N PRO A 98 2.71 1.54 -19.92
CA PRO A 98 2.13 1.80 -21.23
C PRO A 98 0.63 2.10 -21.13
N PHE A 99 0.23 3.31 -21.39
CA PHE A 99 -1.18 3.67 -21.58
C PHE A 99 -1.55 3.56 -23.05
N THR A 100 -2.57 2.74 -23.34
CA THR A 100 -3.15 2.63 -24.69
C THR A 100 -4.20 3.71 -24.91
N LEU A 101 -4.24 4.23 -26.12
CA LEU A 101 -5.24 5.20 -26.53
C LEU A 101 -6.57 4.51 -26.82
N ASN A 102 -7.67 5.17 -26.51
CA ASN A 102 -9.00 4.73 -26.91
C ASN A 102 -9.28 5.05 -28.39
N SER A 103 -10.47 4.66 -28.89
CA SER A 103 -10.89 4.94 -30.28
C SER A 103 -11.00 6.44 -30.61
N GLN A 104 -11.04 7.31 -29.61
CA GLN A 104 -11.06 8.77 -29.75
C GLN A 104 -9.67 9.39 -29.65
N GLN A 105 -8.62 8.56 -29.59
CA GLN A 105 -7.22 8.98 -29.40
C GLN A 105 -6.97 9.67 -28.04
N GLU A 106 -7.74 9.32 -27.01
CA GLU A 106 -7.60 9.85 -25.67
C GLU A 106 -7.08 8.76 -24.73
N VAL A 107 -6.38 9.15 -23.66
CA VAL A 107 -5.95 8.26 -22.58
C VAL A 107 -6.84 8.45 -21.36
N ILE A 108 -7.50 7.38 -20.92
CA ILE A 108 -8.32 7.36 -19.71
C ILE A 108 -7.44 6.91 -18.54
N ILE A 109 -7.45 7.68 -17.45
CA ILE A 109 -6.64 7.42 -16.26
C ILE A 109 -7.46 6.60 -15.26
N PRO A 110 -6.98 5.45 -14.79
CA PRO A 110 -7.59 4.70 -13.70
C PRO A 110 -7.72 5.54 -12.41
N VAL A 111 -8.75 5.27 -11.62
CA VAL A 111 -9.00 6.00 -10.35
C VAL A 111 -7.88 5.78 -9.35
N ALA A 112 -7.23 4.61 -9.41
CA ALA A 112 -6.12 4.24 -8.53
C ALA A 112 -4.80 4.99 -8.81
N VAL A 113 -4.72 5.81 -9.85
CA VAL A 113 -3.52 6.62 -10.14
C VAL A 113 -3.51 7.85 -9.23
N LEU A 114 -2.47 7.97 -8.38
CA LEU A 114 -2.24 9.13 -7.52
C LEU A 114 -1.48 10.23 -8.24
N GLN A 115 -0.38 9.86 -8.88
CA GLN A 115 0.46 10.76 -9.68
C GLN A 115 0.81 10.11 -11.01
N LEU A 116 1.04 10.94 -12.00
CA LEU A 116 1.41 10.49 -13.33
C LEU A 116 2.18 11.61 -14.03
N ASP A 117 3.28 11.23 -14.69
CA ASP A 117 4.03 12.09 -15.60
C ASP A 117 4.47 11.31 -16.84
N VAL A 118 4.70 12.01 -17.95
CA VAL A 118 5.20 11.36 -19.18
C VAL A 118 6.66 10.98 -19.01
N ASN A 119 7.00 9.78 -19.44
CA ASN A 119 8.40 9.37 -19.48
C ASN A 119 9.15 10.11 -20.61
N ARG A 120 10.02 11.05 -20.21
CA ARG A 120 10.76 11.93 -21.15
C ARG A 120 11.73 11.18 -22.03
N TYR A 121 12.26 10.05 -21.57
CA TYR A 121 13.20 9.25 -22.39
C TYR A 121 12.53 8.58 -23.55
N LYS A 122 11.27 8.21 -23.44
CA LYS A 122 10.48 7.57 -24.51
C LYS A 122 9.88 8.60 -25.47
N HIS A 123 9.50 9.76 -24.96
CA HIS A 123 8.76 10.76 -25.74
C HIS A 123 9.53 12.03 -26.07
N GLN A 124 10.84 12.12 -25.71
CA GLN A 124 11.76 13.22 -26.11
C GLN A 124 11.20 14.62 -25.84
N ASP A 125 10.56 14.82 -24.67
CA ASP A 125 9.93 16.10 -24.28
C ASP A 125 8.83 16.62 -25.24
N ASN A 126 8.25 15.76 -26.09
CA ASN A 126 7.21 16.17 -27.03
C ASN A 126 5.84 16.37 -26.39
N TYR A 127 5.64 15.87 -25.18
CA TYR A 127 4.38 15.94 -24.45
C TYR A 127 4.60 16.40 -23.01
N ASP A 128 3.72 17.28 -22.55
CA ASP A 128 3.60 17.69 -21.14
C ASP A 128 2.17 17.45 -20.69
N VAL A 129 1.92 16.43 -19.89
CA VAL A 129 0.58 15.98 -19.58
C VAL A 129 0.15 16.31 -18.15
N VAL A 130 -1.14 16.56 -17.99
CA VAL A 130 -1.79 16.70 -16.70
C VAL A 130 -3.11 15.94 -16.70
N ARG A 131 -3.52 15.49 -15.51
CA ARG A 131 -4.84 14.87 -15.33
C ARG A 131 -5.93 15.93 -15.32
N ARG A 132 -6.90 15.81 -16.25
CA ARG A 132 -8.14 16.62 -16.27
C ARG A 132 -9.32 15.71 -16.59
N GLU A 133 -10.41 15.83 -15.87
CA GLU A 133 -11.67 15.08 -16.13
C GLU A 133 -11.49 13.55 -16.22
N GLY A 134 -10.52 12.98 -15.46
CA GLY A 134 -10.21 11.55 -15.55
C GLY A 134 -9.45 11.10 -16.79
N LYS A 135 -9.01 12.04 -17.62
CA LYS A 135 -8.22 11.82 -18.86
C LYS A 135 -6.89 12.56 -18.78
N LEU A 136 -5.95 12.18 -19.64
CA LEU A 136 -4.74 12.95 -19.87
C LEU A 136 -5.03 14.14 -20.79
N TYR A 137 -4.50 15.28 -20.42
CA TYR A 137 -4.54 16.51 -21.21
C TYR A 137 -3.11 16.94 -21.53
N ASP A 138 -2.80 17.06 -22.80
CA ASP A 138 -1.53 17.59 -23.26
C ASP A 138 -1.53 19.11 -23.15
N ARG A 139 -0.56 19.65 -22.42
CA ARG A 139 -0.39 21.08 -22.20
C ARG A 139 0.28 21.79 -23.36
N TYR A 140 1.09 21.08 -24.14
CA TYR A 140 1.73 21.69 -25.32
C TYR A 140 0.74 21.89 -26.46
N ASN A 141 -0.04 20.86 -26.78
CA ASN A 141 -1.01 20.90 -27.88
C ASN A 141 -2.40 21.40 -27.43
N HIS A 142 -2.59 21.69 -26.16
CA HIS A 142 -3.88 22.09 -25.56
C HIS A 142 -5.03 21.14 -25.93
N SER A 143 -4.78 19.83 -25.94
CA SER A 143 -5.70 18.81 -26.43
C SER A 143 -5.76 17.59 -25.50
N PHE A 144 -6.91 16.89 -25.51
CA PHE A 144 -7.02 15.54 -24.92
C PHE A 144 -6.61 14.44 -25.90
N LYS A 145 -6.37 14.78 -27.18
CA LYS A 145 -6.08 13.82 -28.25
C LYS A 145 -4.57 13.73 -28.51
N PHE A 146 -4.11 12.51 -28.61
CA PHE A 146 -2.73 12.16 -28.94
C PHE A 146 -2.73 11.49 -30.33
N THR A 147 -2.44 12.24 -31.38
CA THR A 147 -2.61 11.78 -32.77
C THR A 147 -1.41 11.04 -33.33
N ASP A 148 -0.21 11.29 -32.78
CA ASP A 148 1.05 10.84 -33.39
C ASP A 148 1.63 9.59 -32.68
N ILE A 149 0.91 9.02 -31.73
CA ILE A 149 1.35 7.87 -30.93
C ILE A 149 0.20 6.87 -30.75
N GLU A 150 0.54 5.59 -30.60
CA GLU A 150 -0.41 4.51 -30.24
C GLU A 150 -0.35 4.19 -28.74
N ILE A 151 0.81 4.35 -28.13
CA ILE A 151 1.07 4.06 -26.72
C ILE A 151 1.78 5.25 -26.10
N LEU A 152 1.26 5.74 -24.99
CA LEU A 152 1.89 6.75 -24.16
C LEU A 152 2.55 6.11 -22.94
N TYR A 153 3.88 6.23 -22.83
CA TYR A 153 4.62 5.71 -21.68
C TYR A 153 4.70 6.77 -20.60
N CYS A 154 4.21 6.41 -19.41
CA CYS A 154 4.18 7.30 -18.25
C CYS A 154 4.84 6.66 -17.03
N ASP A 155 5.40 7.50 -16.18
CA ASP A 155 5.81 7.11 -14.84
C ASP A 155 4.61 7.35 -13.91
N VAL A 156 4.18 6.31 -13.19
CA VAL A 156 2.90 6.30 -12.47
C VAL A 156 3.11 5.93 -11.02
N VAL A 157 2.45 6.66 -10.12
CA VAL A 157 2.32 6.30 -8.71
C VAL A 157 0.91 5.79 -8.47
N TRP A 158 0.81 4.54 -8.04
CA TRP A 158 -0.44 3.85 -7.79
C TRP A 158 -0.90 3.98 -6.34
N PHE A 159 -2.21 3.96 -6.15
CA PHE A 159 -2.84 3.76 -4.86
C PHE A 159 -3.19 2.29 -4.68
N TYR A 160 -2.75 1.70 -3.58
CA TYR A 160 -3.11 0.36 -3.13
C TYR A 160 -3.99 0.43 -1.89
N GLU A 161 -4.85 -0.56 -1.72
CA GLU A 161 -5.61 -0.73 -0.48
C GLU A 161 -4.67 -1.08 0.68
N PHE A 162 -5.09 -0.80 1.91
CA PHE A 162 -4.23 -0.98 3.09
C PHE A 162 -3.69 -2.41 3.23
N ALA A 163 -4.48 -3.42 2.83
CA ALA A 163 -4.10 -4.82 2.86
C ALA A 163 -2.95 -5.18 1.89
N ASP A 164 -2.81 -4.45 0.79
CA ASP A 164 -1.82 -4.74 -0.26
C ASP A 164 -0.51 -3.97 -0.07
N ILE A 165 -0.44 -3.09 0.94
CA ILE A 165 0.75 -2.31 1.26
C ILE A 165 1.77 -3.17 2.03
N PRO A 166 3.09 -3.06 1.78
CA PRO A 166 4.11 -3.76 2.58
C PRO A 166 4.03 -3.40 4.07
N GLN A 167 4.31 -4.37 4.96
CA GLN A 167 4.13 -4.22 6.41
C GLN A 167 4.83 -2.98 6.99
N ALA A 168 6.07 -2.70 6.58
CA ALA A 168 6.82 -1.54 7.07
C ALA A 168 6.08 -0.20 6.82
N PHE A 169 5.40 -0.09 5.68
CA PHE A 169 4.59 1.10 5.38
C PHE A 169 3.25 1.11 6.13
N ARG A 170 2.63 -0.05 6.36
CA ARG A 170 1.42 -0.13 7.20
C ARG A 170 1.69 0.33 8.62
N ASP A 171 2.84 -0.09 9.19
CA ASP A 171 3.26 0.33 10.52
C ASP A 171 3.54 1.84 10.57
N TYR A 172 4.20 2.39 9.54
CA TYR A 172 4.42 3.83 9.44
C TYR A 172 3.11 4.62 9.28
N ILE A 173 2.20 4.16 8.41
CA ILE A 173 0.87 4.77 8.20
C ILE A 173 0.09 4.79 9.52
N THR A 174 0.11 3.66 10.26
CA THR A 174 -0.59 3.51 11.53
C THR A 174 -0.02 4.44 12.59
N ALA A 175 1.30 4.51 12.76
CA ALA A 175 1.96 5.39 13.72
C ALA A 175 1.68 6.88 13.42
N ARG A 176 1.75 7.30 12.14
CA ARG A 176 1.42 8.67 11.74
C ARG A 176 -0.05 8.99 11.97
N ALA A 177 -0.95 8.06 11.66
CA ALA A 177 -2.38 8.23 11.90
C ALA A 177 -2.70 8.31 13.39
N ALA A 178 -2.04 7.50 14.25
CA ALA A 178 -2.18 7.53 15.70
C ALA A 178 -1.79 8.91 16.27
N ARG A 179 -0.64 9.46 15.85
CA ARG A 179 -0.22 10.80 16.28
C ARG A 179 -1.22 11.89 15.87
N ILE A 180 -1.71 11.84 14.62
CA ILE A 180 -2.67 12.83 14.13
C ILE A 180 -4.01 12.71 14.87
N ALA A 181 -4.50 11.48 15.10
CA ALA A 181 -5.72 11.21 15.85
C ALA A 181 -5.60 11.69 17.30
N ALA A 182 -4.49 11.40 17.98
CA ALA A 182 -4.21 11.87 19.33
C ALA A 182 -4.23 13.41 19.42
N GLY A 183 -3.62 14.10 18.45
CA GLY A 183 -3.64 15.55 18.39
C GLY A 183 -5.04 16.16 18.15
N ARG A 184 -5.94 15.42 17.48
CA ARG A 184 -7.32 15.88 17.20
C ARG A 184 -8.27 15.58 18.37
N MET A 185 -8.08 14.47 19.07
CA MET A 185 -9.05 13.94 20.06
C MET A 185 -8.64 14.22 21.48
N VAL A 186 -7.37 14.01 21.85
CA VAL A 186 -6.91 14.09 23.23
C VAL A 186 -6.28 15.44 23.55
N SER A 187 -5.63 16.09 22.57
CA SER A 187 -4.93 17.38 22.73
C SER A 187 -3.86 17.39 23.84
N ASP A 188 -3.36 16.20 24.25
CA ASP A 188 -2.28 16.09 25.22
C ASP A 188 -0.93 16.15 24.50
N THR A 189 -0.11 17.14 24.89
CA THR A 189 1.18 17.42 24.24
C THR A 189 2.22 16.34 24.50
N ASP A 190 2.19 15.70 25.66
CA ASP A 190 3.16 14.66 26.00
C ASP A 190 2.90 13.37 25.23
N THR A 191 1.65 12.95 25.15
CA THR A 191 1.23 11.81 24.32
C THR A 191 1.59 12.05 22.84
N VAL A 192 1.28 13.21 22.29
CA VAL A 192 1.62 13.56 20.90
C VAL A 192 3.12 13.51 20.67
N ARG A 193 3.95 13.95 21.63
CA ARG A 193 5.40 13.92 21.50
C ARG A 193 5.97 12.49 21.52
N ILE A 194 5.41 11.60 22.33
CA ILE A 194 5.79 10.18 22.33
C ILE A 194 5.45 9.55 21.00
N LEU A 195 4.22 9.72 20.52
CA LEU A 195 3.76 9.21 19.23
C LEU A 195 4.54 9.79 18.04
N GLN A 196 5.04 11.01 18.15
CA GLN A 196 5.93 11.61 17.14
C GLN A 196 7.28 10.88 17.06
N THR A 197 7.81 10.43 18.19
CA THR A 197 9.06 9.65 18.22
C THR A 197 8.84 8.28 17.57
N ASP A 198 7.70 7.64 17.86
CA ASP A 198 7.32 6.36 17.26
C ASP A 198 7.13 6.49 15.74
N GLU A 199 6.46 7.56 15.28
CA GLU A 199 6.32 7.87 13.85
C GLU A 199 7.68 8.01 13.17
N GLN A 200 8.63 8.72 13.78
CA GLN A 200 9.97 8.90 13.23
C GLN A 200 10.72 7.57 13.09
N LEU A 201 10.59 6.69 14.09
CA LEU A 201 11.17 5.36 14.04
C LEU A 201 10.55 4.51 12.93
N MET A 202 9.21 4.49 12.83
CA MET A 202 8.52 3.73 11.78
C MET A 202 8.82 4.28 10.39
N ARG A 203 8.94 5.60 10.24
CA ARG A 203 9.39 6.22 8.98
C ARG A 203 10.80 5.76 8.60
N ALA A 204 11.73 5.71 9.55
CA ALA A 204 13.09 5.25 9.29
C ALA A 204 13.12 3.79 8.81
N LEU A 205 12.31 2.91 9.42
CA LEU A 205 12.18 1.52 8.99
C LEU A 205 11.54 1.39 7.61
N ALA A 206 10.53 2.21 7.30
CA ALA A 206 9.91 2.24 5.96
C ALA A 206 10.92 2.69 4.88
N VAL A 207 11.71 3.72 5.15
CA VAL A 207 12.78 4.17 4.24
C VAL A 207 13.87 3.11 4.07
N GLU A 208 14.25 2.42 5.15
CA GLU A 208 15.20 1.30 5.07
C GLU A 208 14.66 0.16 4.19
N TYR A 209 13.38 -0.19 4.36
CA TYR A 209 12.71 -1.18 3.54
C TYR A 209 12.71 -0.75 2.05
N ASP A 210 12.31 0.48 1.76
CA ASP A 210 12.26 1.03 0.41
C ASP A 210 13.63 1.01 -0.26
N THR A 211 14.68 1.43 0.47
CA THR A 211 16.05 1.42 -0.03
C THR A 211 16.54 0.01 -0.36
N LYS A 212 16.17 -0.99 0.46
CA LYS A 212 16.50 -2.40 0.19
C LYS A 212 15.74 -2.95 -1.02
N GLN A 213 14.48 -2.53 -1.20
CA GLN A 213 13.63 -3.01 -2.29
C GLN A 213 14.00 -2.38 -3.63
N SER A 214 14.47 -1.14 -3.62
CA SER A 214 14.76 -0.36 -4.83
C SER A 214 16.08 -0.75 -5.51
N ASP A 215 16.93 -1.58 -4.86
CA ASP A 215 18.24 -2.00 -5.37
C ASP A 215 19.11 -0.84 -5.87
N TYR A 216 19.05 0.31 -5.20
CA TYR A 216 19.84 1.49 -5.57
C TYR A 216 21.34 1.16 -5.63
N ASN A 217 21.88 1.14 -6.82
CA ASN A 217 23.31 0.94 -7.04
C ASN A 217 23.99 2.25 -7.43
N VAL A 218 24.77 2.80 -6.53
CA VAL A 218 25.53 4.06 -6.74
C VAL A 218 26.54 3.94 -7.90
N PHE A 219 26.99 2.72 -8.21
CA PHE A 219 27.98 2.46 -9.25
C PHE A 219 27.40 2.09 -10.61
N ASN A 220 26.09 1.83 -10.71
CA ASN A 220 25.44 1.48 -11.95
C ASN A 220 25.00 2.74 -12.70
N SER A 221 25.95 3.36 -13.44
CA SER A 221 25.69 4.55 -14.25
C SER A 221 24.85 4.28 -15.51
N SER A 222 24.58 3.02 -15.83
CA SER A 222 23.78 2.64 -17.02
C SER A 222 22.29 2.67 -16.77
N ASP A 223 21.86 2.71 -15.52
CA ASP A 223 20.44 2.83 -15.20
C ASP A 223 20.03 4.31 -15.21
N LEU A 224 19.40 4.72 -16.29
CA LEU A 224 18.87 6.09 -16.47
C LEU A 224 17.81 6.48 -15.42
N ARG A 225 17.36 5.49 -14.62
CA ARG A 225 16.39 5.65 -13.53
C ARG A 225 17.00 6.19 -12.24
N ASN A 226 18.33 6.19 -12.13
CA ASN A 226 19.00 6.71 -10.93
C ASN A 226 19.46 8.16 -11.14
N PRO A 227 18.73 9.16 -10.64
CA PRO A 227 19.09 10.57 -10.80
C PRO A 227 20.39 10.96 -10.09
N TYR A 228 20.87 10.11 -9.16
CA TYR A 228 22.05 10.40 -8.34
C TYR A 228 23.37 9.97 -8.98
N THR A 229 23.35 9.10 -10.00
CA THR A 229 24.59 8.55 -10.59
C THR A 229 25.12 9.32 -11.79
N SER A 230 24.35 10.26 -12.32
CA SER A 230 24.74 11.00 -13.52
C SER A 230 24.63 12.50 -13.25
N TYR A 231 25.76 13.12 -12.88
CA TYR A 231 25.86 14.58 -12.89
C TYR A 231 25.79 15.07 -14.35
N LYS A 232 24.58 15.41 -14.79
CA LYS A 232 24.32 16.01 -16.12
C LYS A 232 23.83 17.44 -15.90
N PRO A 233 24.74 18.43 -15.78
CA PRO A 233 24.37 19.81 -15.46
C PRO A 233 23.43 20.44 -16.50
N PHE A 234 23.45 19.96 -17.74
CA PHE A 234 22.55 20.45 -18.79
C PHE A 234 21.10 19.98 -18.61
N GLN A 235 20.85 18.87 -17.91
CA GLN A 235 19.47 18.42 -17.63
C GLN A 235 18.77 19.30 -16.60
N ALA A 236 19.52 20.01 -15.75
CA ALA A 236 18.95 20.99 -14.83
C ALA A 236 18.46 22.27 -15.56
N LEU A 237 18.89 22.48 -16.79
CA LEU A 237 18.54 23.64 -17.60
C LEU A 237 17.39 23.36 -18.58
N SER A 238 17.12 22.08 -18.85
CA SER A 238 15.98 21.64 -19.67
C SER A 238 14.80 21.31 -18.77
N ARG A 239 13.85 22.24 -18.69
CA ARG A 239 12.62 22.07 -17.93
C ARG A 239 11.43 22.14 -18.88
#